data_16c9444d46afa9093e478ad31fe50675
#
_entry.id   16c9444d46afa9093e478ad31fe50675
#
_cell.length_a   1.000
_cell.length_b   1.000
_cell.length_c   1.000
_cell.angle_alpha   90.00
_cell.angle_beta   90.00
_cell.angle_gamma   90.00
#
_symmetry.space_group_name_H-M   'P 1'
#
loop_
_entity.id
_entity.type
_entity.pdbx_description
1 polymer ?
#
loop_
_entity_poly.entity_id
_entity_poly.type
_entity_poly.pdbx_seq_one_letter_code
_entity_poly.pdbx_strand_id
1 'polypeptide(L)'
;MTTPLRVVLDTNVVLSALVFGGALAGQVRLAWQRGVLLPLASTATVHQLVRVLAYPKFRLSQQEQQELLADYLPHVETVRIPQPPPPVPKCRDPLDLPFMQLAVAGKAQVLVSGDRDLLAIAVEFEQVTGCPFLGLEAFVRQYLDV
;
A
#
# COMPACT_ATOMS: atom_id res chain seq x y z
N MET A 1 -17.37 10.63 -15.03
CA MET A 1 -16.12 9.91 -14.74
C MET A 1 -15.80 10.02 -13.26
N THR A 2 -15.56 8.88 -12.64
CA THR A 2 -15.18 8.85 -11.24
C THR A 2 -13.67 9.02 -11.11
N THR A 3 -13.26 9.88 -10.18
CA THR A 3 -11.85 10.03 -9.85
C THR A 3 -11.36 8.79 -9.13
N PRO A 4 -10.20 8.21 -9.51
CA PRO A 4 -9.66 7.06 -8.79
C PRO A 4 -9.43 7.38 -7.32
N LEU A 5 -9.63 6.39 -6.46
CA LEU A 5 -9.36 6.50 -5.04
C LEU A 5 -7.86 6.42 -4.80
N ARG A 6 -7.29 7.47 -4.19
CA ARG A 6 -5.86 7.53 -3.86
C ARG A 6 -5.60 6.71 -2.60
N VAL A 7 -4.80 5.66 -2.72
CA VAL A 7 -4.57 4.73 -1.61
C VAL A 7 -3.09 4.45 -1.42
N VAL A 8 -2.71 4.18 -0.17
CA VAL A 8 -1.41 3.61 0.14
C VAL A 8 -1.65 2.16 0.59
N LEU A 9 -1.04 1.22 -0.12
CA LEU A 9 -1.09 -0.19 0.20
C LEU A 9 0.26 -0.61 0.79
N ASP A 10 0.28 -1.19 1.98
CA ASP A 10 1.56 -1.65 2.53
C ASP A 10 2.09 -2.83 1.71
N THR A 11 3.35 -3.18 1.92
CA THR A 11 4.00 -4.23 1.16
C THR A 11 3.26 -5.56 1.27
N ASN A 12 2.75 -5.91 2.45
CA ASN A 12 2.05 -7.17 2.65
C ASN A 12 0.75 -7.24 1.87
N VAL A 13 0.03 -6.14 1.75
CA VAL A 13 -1.19 -6.08 0.94
C VAL A 13 -0.86 -6.28 -0.54
N VAL A 14 0.18 -5.60 -1.03
CA VAL A 14 0.62 -5.75 -2.42
C VAL A 14 1.07 -7.18 -2.70
N LEU A 15 1.85 -7.78 -1.78
CA LEU A 15 2.28 -9.17 -1.91
C LEU A 15 1.11 -10.13 -1.96
N SER A 16 0.12 -9.93 -1.09
CA SER A 16 -1.08 -10.77 -1.10
C SER A 16 -1.80 -10.70 -2.44
N ALA A 17 -1.88 -9.50 -3.01
CA ALA A 17 -2.54 -9.30 -4.29
C ALA A 17 -1.75 -9.91 -5.45
N LEU A 18 -0.42 -9.81 -5.43
CA LEU A 18 0.42 -10.26 -6.55
C LEU A 18 0.82 -11.73 -6.47
N VAL A 19 1.12 -12.24 -5.27
CA VAL A 19 1.77 -13.54 -5.09
C VAL A 19 0.82 -14.59 -4.56
N PHE A 20 0.08 -14.26 -3.49
CA PHE A 20 -0.71 -15.25 -2.78
C PHE A 20 -2.14 -15.38 -3.28
N GLY A 21 -2.67 -14.34 -3.90
CA GLY A 21 -4.06 -14.33 -4.34
C GLY A 21 -5.03 -14.23 -3.16
N GLY A 22 -6.18 -14.84 -3.28
CA GLY A 22 -7.24 -14.75 -2.29
C GLY A 22 -8.32 -13.76 -2.71
N ALA A 23 -9.53 -13.91 -2.15
CA ALA A 23 -10.69 -13.15 -2.61
C ALA A 23 -10.54 -11.64 -2.35
N LEU A 24 -10.10 -11.25 -1.15
CA LEU A 24 -9.99 -9.83 -0.80
C LEU A 24 -8.84 -9.16 -1.55
N ALA A 25 -7.66 -9.78 -1.54
CA ALA A 25 -6.50 -9.23 -2.22
C ALA A 25 -6.70 -9.21 -3.74
N GLY A 26 -7.39 -10.20 -4.28
CA GLY A 26 -7.74 -10.23 -5.70
C GLY A 26 -8.63 -9.08 -6.12
N GLN A 27 -9.55 -8.65 -5.26
CA GLN A 27 -10.37 -7.48 -5.53
C GLN A 27 -9.56 -6.19 -5.57
N VAL A 28 -8.55 -6.07 -4.70
CA VAL A 28 -7.65 -4.92 -4.71
C VAL A 28 -6.86 -4.87 -6.02
N ARG A 29 -6.30 -6.01 -6.44
CA ARG A 29 -5.56 -6.10 -7.70
C ARG A 29 -6.43 -5.72 -8.90
N LEU A 30 -7.62 -6.27 -8.96
CA LEU A 30 -8.56 -5.96 -10.04
C LEU A 30 -8.91 -4.48 -10.05
N ALA A 31 -9.08 -3.88 -8.87
CA ALA A 31 -9.43 -2.47 -8.76
C ALA A 31 -8.31 -1.55 -9.29
N TRP A 32 -7.03 -1.86 -9.02
CA TRP A 32 -5.96 -1.04 -9.59
C TRP A 32 -5.82 -1.27 -11.10
N GLN A 33 -6.02 -2.49 -11.57
CA GLN A 33 -5.97 -2.78 -13.00
C GLN A 33 -7.06 -2.04 -13.77
N ARG A 34 -8.23 -1.85 -13.17
CA ARG A 34 -9.36 -1.14 -13.76
C ARG A 34 -9.32 0.37 -13.56
N GLY A 35 -8.35 0.87 -12.82
CA GLY A 35 -8.25 2.30 -12.54
C GLY A 35 -9.24 2.82 -11.49
N VAL A 36 -9.89 1.94 -10.73
CA VAL A 36 -10.75 2.33 -9.61
C VAL A 36 -9.89 2.82 -8.44
N LEU A 37 -8.74 2.17 -8.22
CA LEU A 37 -7.74 2.60 -7.24
C LEU A 37 -6.55 3.20 -7.95
N LEU A 38 -6.00 4.24 -7.35
CA LEU A 38 -4.70 4.79 -7.73
C LEU A 38 -3.73 4.56 -6.55
N PRO A 39 -2.96 3.46 -6.57
CA PRO A 39 -1.98 3.25 -5.52
C PRO A 39 -0.88 4.28 -5.58
N LEU A 40 -0.44 4.76 -4.42
CA LEU A 40 0.67 5.69 -4.33
C LEU A 40 1.94 4.92 -3.96
N ALA A 41 3.08 5.39 -4.43
CA ALA A 41 4.37 4.81 -4.11
C ALA A 41 5.42 5.90 -3.98
N SER A 42 6.39 5.67 -3.09
CA SER A 42 7.60 6.48 -2.99
C SER A 42 8.80 5.63 -3.33
N THR A 43 9.97 6.23 -3.48
CA THR A 43 11.20 5.49 -3.70
C THR A 43 11.41 4.44 -2.61
N ALA A 44 11.17 4.81 -1.34
CA ALA A 44 11.36 3.90 -0.22
C ALA A 44 10.40 2.71 -0.26
N THR A 45 9.12 2.93 -0.57
CA THR A 45 8.15 1.85 -0.61
C THR A 45 8.37 0.92 -1.81
N VAL A 46 8.78 1.46 -2.95
CA VAL A 46 9.13 0.63 -4.12
C VAL A 46 10.35 -0.23 -3.83
N HIS A 47 11.39 0.35 -3.22
CA HIS A 47 12.60 -0.41 -2.85
C HIS A 47 12.26 -1.54 -1.89
N GLN A 48 11.37 -1.30 -0.95
CA GLN A 48 10.94 -2.35 -0.02
C GLN A 48 10.22 -3.48 -0.75
N LEU A 49 9.32 -3.16 -1.66
CA LEU A 49 8.61 -4.16 -2.44
C LEU A 49 9.57 -5.01 -3.27
N VAL A 50 10.49 -4.37 -3.99
CA VAL A 50 11.49 -5.06 -4.81
C VAL A 50 12.32 -6.02 -3.95
N ARG A 51 12.78 -5.55 -2.78
CA ARG A 51 13.58 -6.37 -1.87
C ARG A 51 12.82 -7.58 -1.34
N VAL A 52 11.56 -7.37 -0.94
CA VAL A 52 10.74 -8.44 -0.38
C VAL A 52 10.39 -9.50 -1.43
N LEU A 53 10.10 -9.09 -2.66
CA LEU A 53 9.84 -10.04 -3.75
C LEU A 53 11.04 -10.94 -4.03
N ALA A 54 12.25 -10.49 -3.73
CA ALA A 54 13.47 -11.28 -3.91
C ALA A 54 13.76 -12.23 -2.75
N TYR A 55 12.94 -12.25 -1.70
CA TYR A 55 13.18 -13.16 -0.57
C TYR A 55 13.06 -14.61 -1.01
N PRO A 56 14.02 -15.48 -0.62
CA PRO A 56 14.02 -16.89 -1.05
C PRO A 56 12.75 -17.65 -0.70
N LYS A 57 12.06 -17.25 0.37
CA LYS A 57 10.85 -17.95 0.81
C LYS A 57 9.72 -17.89 -0.23
N PHE A 58 9.72 -16.90 -1.12
CA PHE A 58 8.70 -16.79 -2.16
C PHE A 58 9.03 -17.58 -3.42
N ARG A 59 10.26 -18.06 -3.54
CA ARG A 59 10.71 -18.91 -4.66
C ARG A 59 10.41 -18.32 -6.03
N LEU A 60 10.50 -17.01 -6.15
CA LEU A 60 10.27 -16.33 -7.43
C LEU A 60 11.59 -16.19 -8.17
N SER A 61 11.59 -16.52 -9.47
CA SER A 61 12.72 -16.23 -10.33
C SER A 61 12.82 -14.72 -10.54
N GLN A 62 13.98 -14.26 -11.02
CA GLN A 62 14.14 -12.85 -11.34
C GLN A 62 13.13 -12.40 -12.39
N GLN A 63 12.85 -13.24 -13.38
CA GLN A 63 11.85 -12.95 -14.39
C GLN A 63 10.44 -12.84 -13.79
N GLU A 64 10.07 -13.76 -12.89
CA GLU A 64 8.78 -13.71 -12.22
C GLU A 64 8.64 -12.46 -11.37
N GLN A 65 9.70 -12.05 -10.66
CA GLN A 65 9.69 -10.82 -9.88
C GLN A 65 9.45 -9.60 -10.78
N GLN A 66 10.08 -9.54 -11.93
CA GLN A 66 9.92 -8.45 -12.89
C GLN A 66 8.49 -8.42 -13.47
N GLU A 67 7.93 -9.59 -13.76
CA GLU A 67 6.57 -9.69 -14.28
C GLU A 67 5.53 -9.19 -13.27
N LEU A 68 5.73 -9.53 -11.99
CA LEU A 68 4.83 -9.05 -10.94
C LEU A 68 4.93 -7.54 -10.75
N LEU A 69 6.15 -6.99 -10.78
CA LEU A 69 6.33 -5.54 -10.71
C LEU A 69 5.70 -4.84 -11.91
N ALA A 70 5.76 -5.46 -13.09
CA ALA A 70 5.15 -4.91 -14.30
C ALA A 70 3.61 -4.90 -14.22
N ASP A 71 3.02 -5.73 -13.38
CA ASP A 71 1.57 -5.72 -13.15
C ASP A 71 1.14 -4.62 -12.16
N TYR A 72 2.06 -4.11 -11.36
CA TYR A 72 1.74 -3.13 -10.33
C TYR A 72 2.26 -1.73 -10.63
N LEU A 73 3.55 -1.60 -10.93
CA LEU A 73 4.20 -0.30 -11.05
C LEU A 73 3.59 0.64 -12.09
N PRO A 74 3.11 0.14 -13.27
CA PRO A 74 2.48 1.05 -14.24
C PRO A 74 1.19 1.69 -13.73
N HIS A 75 0.60 1.14 -12.69
CA HIS A 75 -0.67 1.63 -12.12
C HIS A 75 -0.47 2.59 -10.94
N VAL A 76 0.76 2.77 -10.46
CA VAL A 76 1.00 3.62 -9.29
C VAL A 76 1.36 5.04 -9.67
N GLU A 77 1.01 5.99 -8.79
CA GLU A 77 1.51 7.34 -8.87
C GLU A 77 2.70 7.49 -7.94
N THR A 78 3.84 7.92 -8.47
CA THR A 78 5.04 8.16 -7.67
C THR A 78 4.93 9.48 -6.95
N VAL A 79 5.13 9.47 -5.63
CA VAL A 79 5.05 10.65 -4.78
C VAL A 79 6.44 10.94 -4.22
N ARG A 80 6.84 12.21 -4.33
CA ARG A 80 8.10 12.66 -3.72
C ARG A 80 7.85 13.02 -2.27
N ILE A 81 8.64 12.42 -1.38
CA ILE A 81 8.56 12.72 0.05
C ILE A 81 9.42 13.97 0.35
N PRO A 82 8.84 15.03 0.93
CA PRO A 82 9.60 16.23 1.26
C PRO A 82 10.68 15.96 2.31
N GLN A 83 11.69 16.82 2.34
CA GLN A 83 12.72 16.81 3.36
C GLN A 83 12.68 18.16 4.11
N PRO A 84 12.35 18.15 5.42
CA PRO A 84 12.05 17.00 6.26
C PRO A 84 10.70 16.36 5.90
N PRO A 85 10.54 15.05 6.17
CA PRO A 85 9.28 14.39 5.87
C PRO A 85 8.16 14.86 6.80
N PRO A 86 6.89 14.68 6.40
CA PRO A 86 5.78 15.08 7.24
C PRO A 86 5.78 14.31 8.57
N PRO A 87 5.42 14.96 9.68
CA PRO A 87 5.35 14.28 10.96
C PRO A 87 4.23 13.25 10.99
N VAL A 88 4.52 12.08 11.53
CA VAL A 88 3.57 10.99 11.69
C VAL A 88 3.79 10.33 13.04
N PRO A 89 2.79 9.60 13.57
CA PRO A 89 2.96 8.87 14.83
C PRO A 89 4.11 7.87 14.75
N LYS A 90 4.77 7.62 15.87
CA LYS A 90 5.80 6.59 15.94
C LYS A 90 5.16 5.21 15.82
N CYS A 91 5.73 4.36 14.97
CA CYS A 91 5.32 2.98 14.84
C CYS A 91 6.41 2.06 15.41
N ARG A 92 5.99 0.84 15.76
CA ARG A 92 6.88 -0.15 16.37
C ARG A 92 8.00 -0.56 15.41
N ASP A 93 7.65 -0.78 14.14
CA ASP A 93 8.60 -1.19 13.12
C ASP A 93 8.96 0.02 12.24
N PRO A 94 10.25 0.42 12.20
CA PRO A 94 10.66 1.54 11.35
C PRO A 94 10.41 1.32 9.87
N LEU A 95 10.24 0.07 9.41
CA LEU A 95 9.92 -0.22 8.01
C LEU A 95 8.51 0.22 7.63
N ASP A 96 7.64 0.46 8.61
CA ASP A 96 6.28 0.94 8.36
C ASP A 96 6.21 2.46 8.18
N LEU A 97 7.22 3.16 8.67
CA LEU A 97 7.26 4.63 8.62
C LEU A 97 7.10 5.20 7.21
N PRO A 98 7.76 4.65 6.17
CA PRO A 98 7.63 5.19 4.82
C PRO A 98 6.19 5.19 4.30
N PHE A 99 5.35 4.23 4.72
CA PHE A 99 3.96 4.16 4.27
C PHE A 99 3.12 5.28 4.88
N MET A 100 3.35 5.61 6.14
CA MET A 100 2.65 6.71 6.79
C MET A 100 3.07 8.05 6.20
N GLN A 101 4.36 8.26 5.97
CA GLN A 101 4.87 9.48 5.34
C GLN A 101 4.32 9.63 3.92
N LEU A 102 4.25 8.54 3.18
CA LEU A 102 3.68 8.53 1.83
C LEU A 102 2.21 8.92 1.85
N ALA A 103 1.44 8.38 2.80
CA ALA A 103 0.01 8.69 2.89
C ALA A 103 -0.22 10.18 3.11
N VAL A 104 0.59 10.81 3.96
CA VAL A 104 0.48 12.25 4.22
C VAL A 104 0.96 13.07 3.03
N ALA A 105 2.17 12.79 2.53
CA ALA A 105 2.76 13.55 1.42
C ALA A 105 1.94 13.42 0.14
N GLY A 106 1.39 12.25 -0.12
CA GLY A 106 0.59 11.98 -1.31
C GLY A 106 -0.88 12.29 -1.17
N LYS A 107 -1.31 12.75 0.00
CA LYS A 107 -2.73 13.04 0.28
C LYS A 107 -3.61 11.83 -0.02
N ALA A 108 -3.21 10.68 0.52
CA ALA A 108 -3.97 9.46 0.36
C ALA A 108 -5.33 9.58 1.05
N GLN A 109 -6.33 8.98 0.44
CA GLN A 109 -7.69 8.95 1.00
C GLN A 109 -7.84 7.81 2.02
N VAL A 110 -6.97 6.80 1.92
CA VAL A 110 -6.92 5.70 2.88
C VAL A 110 -5.57 5.01 2.83
N LEU A 111 -5.10 4.55 3.99
CA LEU A 111 -3.92 3.69 4.13
C LEU A 111 -4.40 2.30 4.53
N VAL A 112 -3.98 1.29 3.78
CA VAL A 112 -4.44 -0.09 3.96
C VAL A 112 -3.27 -0.98 4.39
N SER A 113 -3.43 -1.69 5.49
CA SER A 113 -2.42 -2.61 6.00
C SER A 113 -3.06 -3.85 6.60
N GLY A 114 -2.37 -4.99 6.48
CA GLY A 114 -2.72 -6.19 7.24
C GLY A 114 -1.89 -6.35 8.50
N ASP A 115 -0.99 -5.42 8.78
CA ASP A 115 -0.07 -5.49 9.92
C ASP A 115 -0.77 -5.05 11.20
N ARG A 116 -0.78 -5.91 12.22
CA ARG A 116 -1.41 -5.61 13.50
C ARG A 116 -0.72 -4.46 14.23
N ASP A 117 0.60 -4.34 14.11
CA ASP A 117 1.35 -3.26 14.75
C ASP A 117 0.95 -1.90 14.16
N LEU A 118 0.71 -1.84 12.85
CA LEU A 118 0.22 -0.62 12.22
C LEU A 118 -1.23 -0.34 12.60
N LEU A 119 -2.07 -1.38 12.62
CA LEU A 119 -3.48 -1.20 12.99
C LEU A 119 -3.63 -0.74 14.44
N ALA A 120 -2.66 -1.05 15.31
CA ALA A 120 -2.67 -0.58 16.70
C ALA A 120 -2.55 0.95 16.81
N ILE A 121 -1.99 1.63 15.82
CA ILE A 121 -1.87 3.09 15.83
C ILE A 121 -2.84 3.77 14.86
N ALA A 122 -3.80 3.01 14.32
CA ALA A 122 -4.71 3.52 13.29
C ALA A 122 -5.53 4.71 13.78
N VAL A 123 -6.03 4.67 15.00
CA VAL A 123 -6.82 5.77 15.57
C VAL A 123 -5.97 7.02 15.70
N GLU A 124 -4.76 6.90 16.27
CA GLU A 124 -3.85 8.03 16.43
C GLU A 124 -3.44 8.60 15.08
N PHE A 125 -3.14 7.74 14.11
CA PHE A 125 -2.76 8.17 12.77
C PHE A 125 -3.87 8.98 12.11
N GLU A 126 -5.12 8.50 12.17
CA GLU A 126 -6.25 9.22 11.60
C GLU A 126 -6.48 10.55 12.31
N GLN A 127 -6.35 10.59 13.64
CA GLN A 127 -6.49 11.83 14.39
C GLN A 127 -5.44 12.87 14.02
N VAL A 128 -4.20 12.45 13.82
CA VAL A 128 -3.08 13.36 13.50
C VAL A 128 -3.11 13.80 12.04
N THR A 129 -3.45 12.91 11.12
CA THR A 129 -3.28 13.14 9.69
C THR A 129 -4.58 13.34 8.92
N GLY A 130 -5.71 12.95 9.52
CA GLY A 130 -7.01 12.96 8.84
C GLY A 130 -7.20 11.83 7.82
N CYS A 131 -6.23 10.92 7.70
CA CYS A 131 -6.29 9.81 6.76
C CYS A 131 -6.78 8.54 7.47
N PRO A 132 -7.89 7.94 7.03
CA PRO A 132 -8.34 6.65 7.57
C PRO A 132 -7.29 5.57 7.36
N PHE A 133 -7.12 4.72 8.36
CA PHE A 133 -6.19 3.62 8.34
C PHE A 133 -6.99 2.34 8.57
N LEU A 134 -7.07 1.48 7.55
CA LEU A 134 -7.95 0.32 7.58
C LEU A 134 -7.18 -0.98 7.31
N GLY A 135 -7.68 -2.07 7.88
CA GLY A 135 -7.28 -3.41 7.46
C GLY A 135 -7.86 -3.74 6.09
N LEU A 136 -7.34 -4.79 5.47
CA LEU A 136 -7.73 -5.18 4.12
C LEU A 136 -9.23 -5.48 4.02
N GLU A 137 -9.77 -6.25 4.96
CA GLU A 137 -11.19 -6.61 4.93
C GLU A 137 -12.09 -5.38 5.04
N ALA A 138 -11.81 -4.49 5.99
CA ALA A 138 -12.60 -3.27 6.16
C ALA A 138 -12.50 -2.38 4.93
N PHE A 139 -11.32 -2.28 4.33
CA PHE A 139 -11.12 -1.49 3.12
C PHE A 139 -11.95 -2.01 1.96
N VAL A 140 -11.89 -3.33 1.70
CA VAL A 140 -12.64 -3.93 0.59
C VAL A 140 -14.13 -3.73 0.78
N ARG A 141 -14.63 -3.94 2.01
CA ARG A 141 -16.06 -3.78 2.29
C ARG A 141 -16.53 -2.35 2.12
N GLN A 142 -15.74 -1.36 2.54
CA GLN A 142 -16.15 0.04 2.49
C GLN A 142 -16.01 0.67 1.12
N TYR A 143 -15.02 0.27 0.34
CA TYR A 143 -14.66 0.98 -0.89
C TYR A 143 -14.80 0.15 -2.17
N LEU A 144 -14.71 -1.16 -2.10
CA LEU A 144 -14.70 -2.02 -3.28
C LEU A 144 -15.92 -2.95 -3.36
N ASP A 145 -16.56 -3.23 -2.24
CA ASP A 145 -17.71 -4.11 -2.21
C ASP A 145 -18.95 -3.31 -2.60
N VAL A 146 -19.56 -3.75 -3.67
CA VAL A 146 -20.73 -3.07 -4.25
C VAL A 146 -21.98 -3.86 -3.94
#